data_9ad57f696c66f3edfc6e8f80989af5f1
#
_entry.id   9ad57f696c66f3edfc6e8f80989af5f1
#
_cell.length_a   1.000
_cell.length_b   1.000
_cell.length_c   1.000
_cell.angle_alpha   90.00
_cell.angle_beta   90.00
_cell.angle_gamma   90.00
#
_symmetry.space_group_name_H-M   'P 1'
#
loop_
_entity.id
_entity.type
_entity.pdbx_description
1 polymer ?
#
loop_
_entity_poly.entity_id
_entity_poly.type
_entity_poly.pdbx_seq_one_letter_code
_entity_poly.pdbx_strand_id
1 'polypeptide(L)'
;MAFRKLIFGLAAAFTTCLGLSLPSTAQIEGTINTASARQFRVALPNFEGYSPEAQALADQIVSIMRNDLQSTGLFDLLPPESFIQKDLSVLVQPRFADWRIIQTEALGIGEVEIMPDGKMRVAFRLWDPATESEKMLSGQRGRQYVTTQENIRRVAHVLADDIYSSLTGDAGYFDTRIVFIAESGPKTDRRKRLAIMDQDGANAEHLTDGRYTVLTPRFSPSQQTITYMTYERGRPQVYLFDIETGRSESLGRFEGMTFAPRFSPDGGAVIMSQATNGNSDIYVMDLVSRQKTRLTDHPAIDTSPSMSPTGREIVFTSDRGGSPQLYVMNRDGSPRVCPNGNRDTACRITGFSDGGYYSTPVWSPRGDLIAFTKQAGGRFHIGVIQPDGRGERLLSEAYLDEGPAWSPNGRVIIFFREARPGAGPKLYTVDLTGRNLRQVQTPGDASDPAWSPPLR
;
A
#
# COMPACT_ATOMS: atom_id res chain seq x y z
N MET A 1 28.74 13.44 -82.59
CA MET A 1 29.75 14.52 -82.57
C MET A 1 29.68 15.30 -81.29
N ALA A 2 30.85 15.35 -80.59
CA ALA A 2 31.35 16.35 -79.60
C ALA A 2 30.52 16.68 -78.36
N PHE A 3 30.94 16.15 -77.29
CA PHE A 3 31.64 16.75 -76.10
C PHE A 3 31.25 18.19 -75.74
N ARG A 4 30.76 18.39 -74.52
CA ARG A 4 31.38 19.31 -73.56
C ARG A 4 30.90 19.07 -72.12
N LYS A 5 31.87 18.79 -71.24
CA LYS A 5 31.78 18.78 -69.80
C LYS A 5 31.60 20.22 -69.25
N LEU A 6 30.78 20.37 -68.22
CA LEU A 6 30.91 21.50 -67.29
C LEU A 6 30.75 21.00 -65.87
N ILE A 7 31.77 21.19 -65.09
CA ILE A 7 31.91 20.96 -63.64
C ILE A 7 31.27 22.12 -62.92
N PHE A 8 30.36 21.87 -61.97
CA PHE A 8 30.01 22.85 -60.95
C PHE A 8 30.16 22.23 -59.55
N GLY A 9 30.89 22.91 -58.71
CA GLY A 9 31.31 22.49 -57.40
C GLY A 9 30.17 22.49 -56.36
N LEU A 10 30.21 21.49 -55.53
CA LEU A 10 29.40 21.39 -54.30
C LEU A 10 30.08 22.25 -53.21
N ALA A 11 29.42 23.30 -52.77
CA ALA A 11 29.72 23.94 -51.50
C ALA A 11 28.93 23.21 -50.38
N ALA A 12 29.64 22.49 -49.52
CA ALA A 12 29.04 21.85 -48.34
C ALA A 12 28.88 22.90 -47.23
N ALA A 13 27.67 23.28 -46.94
CA ALA A 13 27.35 24.05 -45.73
C ALA A 13 27.23 23.08 -44.52
N PHE A 14 28.22 23.15 -43.63
CA PHE A 14 28.14 22.49 -42.32
C PHE A 14 27.18 23.25 -41.42
N THR A 15 25.99 22.74 -41.23
CA THR A 15 25.06 23.18 -40.19
C THR A 15 25.38 22.44 -38.91
N THR A 16 26.06 23.05 -37.98
CA THR A 16 26.28 22.57 -36.62
C THR A 16 24.95 22.63 -35.87
N CYS A 17 24.23 21.47 -35.77
CA CYS A 17 23.17 21.28 -34.78
C CYS A 17 23.80 21.15 -33.39
N LEU A 18 23.70 22.20 -32.57
CA LEU A 18 23.88 22.10 -31.14
C LEU A 18 22.68 21.27 -30.59
N GLY A 19 22.89 20.01 -30.39
CA GLY A 19 21.96 19.15 -29.65
C GLY A 19 22.02 19.54 -28.18
N LEU A 20 20.98 20.21 -27.70
CA LEU A 20 20.67 20.30 -26.27
C LEU A 20 20.29 18.90 -25.79
N SER A 21 21.24 18.20 -25.17
CA SER A 21 20.97 16.99 -24.43
C SER A 21 20.21 17.36 -23.15
N LEU A 22 18.91 17.15 -23.16
CA LEU A 22 18.11 17.09 -21.93
C LEU A 22 18.67 15.95 -21.07
N PRO A 23 18.83 16.13 -19.75
CA PRO A 23 19.21 15.02 -18.90
C PRO A 23 18.11 13.95 -18.98
N SER A 24 18.45 12.79 -19.53
CA SER A 24 17.64 11.60 -19.41
C SER A 24 17.60 11.25 -17.93
N THR A 25 16.45 11.43 -17.29
CA THR A 25 16.15 10.78 -16.03
C THR A 25 16.24 9.29 -16.32
N ALA A 26 17.35 8.67 -15.94
CA ALA A 26 17.49 7.23 -15.93
C ALA A 26 16.45 6.71 -14.93
N GLN A 27 15.31 6.29 -15.45
CA GLN A 27 14.39 5.44 -14.74
C GLN A 27 15.15 4.12 -14.52
N ILE A 28 15.61 3.90 -13.28
CA ILE A 28 16.11 2.60 -12.86
C ILE A 28 14.89 1.69 -12.89
N GLU A 29 14.67 1.00 -14.01
CA GLU A 29 13.86 -0.21 -14.06
C GLU A 29 14.61 -1.28 -13.25
N GLY A 30 14.48 -1.21 -11.93
CA GLY A 30 14.90 -2.26 -11.04
C GLY A 30 14.00 -3.48 -11.27
N THR A 31 14.33 -4.32 -12.23
CA THR A 31 13.94 -5.73 -12.19
C THR A 31 14.50 -6.24 -10.86
N ILE A 32 13.61 -6.44 -9.87
CA ILE A 32 13.97 -7.11 -8.62
C ILE A 32 14.30 -8.55 -9.00
N ASN A 33 15.58 -8.77 -9.28
CA ASN A 33 16.11 -10.09 -9.53
C ASN A 33 16.00 -10.84 -8.19
N THR A 34 15.22 -11.90 -8.13
CA THR A 34 14.80 -12.65 -6.95
C THR A 34 15.91 -13.43 -6.25
N ALA A 35 17.16 -13.28 -6.69
CA ALA A 35 18.31 -13.86 -6.04
C ALA A 35 18.88 -12.85 -5.02
N SER A 36 18.61 -13.07 -3.72
CA SER A 36 19.19 -12.38 -2.55
C SER A 36 19.25 -10.84 -2.67
N ALA A 37 18.12 -10.17 -2.45
CA ALA A 37 18.17 -8.75 -2.16
C ALA A 37 19.05 -8.59 -0.90
N ARG A 38 20.21 -7.91 -1.06
CA ARG A 38 21.07 -7.56 0.06
C ARG A 38 20.29 -6.72 1.04
N GLN A 39 20.26 -7.12 2.31
CA GLN A 39 19.66 -6.32 3.37
C GLN A 39 20.57 -5.14 3.74
N PHE A 40 19.96 -4.01 4.05
CA PHE A 40 20.68 -2.86 4.59
C PHE A 40 21.07 -3.12 6.04
N ARG A 41 22.34 -2.98 6.39
CA ARG A 41 22.84 -3.17 7.74
C ARG A 41 22.69 -1.89 8.55
N VAL A 42 21.75 -1.88 9.50
CA VAL A 42 21.38 -0.71 10.29
C VAL A 42 21.71 -0.91 11.76
N ALA A 43 22.47 0.01 12.33
CA ALA A 43 22.66 0.12 13.77
C ALA A 43 21.64 1.11 14.32
N LEU A 44 20.83 0.64 15.28
CA LEU A 44 19.85 1.45 16.00
C LEU A 44 20.04 1.24 17.50
N PRO A 45 21.04 1.89 18.14
CA PRO A 45 21.25 1.85 19.57
C PRO A 45 20.02 2.36 20.34
N ASN A 46 19.90 2.02 21.61
CA ASN A 46 18.88 2.63 22.46
C ASN A 46 19.10 4.15 22.51
N PHE A 47 18.01 4.91 22.44
CA PHE A 47 18.07 6.35 22.57
C PHE A 47 18.35 6.74 24.02
N GLU A 48 18.99 7.88 24.22
CA GLU A 48 19.24 8.43 25.56
C GLU A 48 17.99 9.11 26.11
N GLY A 49 17.59 8.76 27.33
CA GLY A 49 16.51 9.42 28.07
C GLY A 49 17.07 10.19 29.24
N TYR A 50 16.73 11.49 29.38
CA TYR A 50 17.26 12.36 30.45
C TYR A 50 16.58 12.20 31.82
N SER A 51 15.66 11.26 31.95
CA SER A 51 15.05 10.82 33.21
C SER A 51 14.63 9.35 33.07
N PRO A 52 14.34 8.64 34.19
CA PRO A 52 13.84 7.26 34.12
C PRO A 52 12.58 7.12 33.30
N GLU A 53 11.65 8.08 33.32
CA GLU A 53 10.44 8.11 32.50
C GLU A 53 10.78 8.37 31.04
N ALA A 54 11.66 9.32 30.72
CA ALA A 54 12.13 9.58 29.35
C ALA A 54 12.87 8.37 28.78
N GLN A 55 13.64 7.62 29.59
CA GLN A 55 14.32 6.40 29.15
C GLN A 55 13.32 5.31 28.80
N ALA A 56 12.25 5.12 29.55
CA ALA A 56 11.20 4.17 29.19
C ALA A 56 10.52 4.50 27.87
N LEU A 57 10.29 5.79 27.60
CA LEU A 57 9.77 6.25 26.31
C LEU A 57 10.79 6.05 25.18
N ALA A 58 12.07 6.33 25.42
CA ALA A 58 13.16 6.11 24.47
C ALA A 58 13.28 4.63 24.06
N ASP A 59 13.23 3.72 25.02
CA ASP A 59 13.28 2.27 24.79
C ASP A 59 12.05 1.80 23.98
N GLN A 60 10.88 2.36 24.27
CA GLN A 60 9.65 2.05 23.52
C GLN A 60 9.74 2.54 22.07
N ILE A 61 10.23 3.76 21.81
CA ILE A 61 10.44 4.28 20.44
C ILE A 61 11.35 3.34 19.65
N VAL A 62 12.52 2.99 20.20
CA VAL A 62 13.48 2.14 19.51
C VAL A 62 12.92 0.75 19.26
N SER A 63 12.15 0.18 20.20
CA SER A 63 11.49 -1.12 20.02
C SER A 63 10.52 -1.11 18.86
N ILE A 64 9.68 -0.08 18.73
CA ILE A 64 8.72 0.07 17.64
C ILE A 64 9.48 0.25 16.32
N MET A 65 10.46 1.14 16.25
CA MET A 65 11.28 1.36 15.03
C MET A 65 11.95 0.07 14.56
N ARG A 66 12.53 -0.72 15.49
CA ARG A 66 13.14 -2.02 15.16
C ARG A 66 12.11 -2.99 14.59
N ASN A 67 10.93 -3.08 15.22
CA ASN A 67 9.86 -3.95 14.72
C ASN A 67 9.39 -3.55 13.31
N ASP A 68 9.20 -2.26 13.06
CA ASP A 68 8.82 -1.74 11.74
C ASP A 68 9.84 -2.13 10.67
N LEU A 69 11.11 -1.79 10.88
CA LEU A 69 12.18 -2.07 9.93
C LEU A 69 12.34 -3.58 9.69
N GLN A 70 12.35 -4.41 10.75
CA GLN A 70 12.42 -5.87 10.63
C GLN A 70 11.23 -6.45 9.88
N SER A 71 10.05 -5.84 10.01
CA SER A 71 8.84 -6.29 9.35
C SER A 71 8.96 -6.32 7.83
N THR A 72 9.81 -5.47 7.25
CA THR A 72 9.99 -5.35 5.81
C THR A 72 10.84 -6.47 5.20
N GLY A 73 11.69 -7.13 5.98
CA GLY A 73 12.69 -8.07 5.50
C GLY A 73 13.86 -7.44 4.74
N LEU A 74 13.89 -6.10 4.63
CA LEU A 74 14.92 -5.35 3.88
C LEU A 74 16.11 -4.94 4.76
N PHE A 75 15.98 -4.98 6.10
CA PHE A 75 16.96 -4.49 7.03
C PHE A 75 17.52 -5.61 7.90
N ASP A 76 18.86 -5.64 8.00
CA ASP A 76 19.64 -6.41 8.98
C ASP A 76 19.96 -5.48 10.14
N LEU A 77 19.18 -5.56 11.22
CA LEU A 77 19.40 -4.75 12.43
C LEU A 77 20.53 -5.38 13.24
N LEU A 78 21.64 -4.64 13.32
CA LEU A 78 22.80 -5.09 14.07
C LEU A 78 22.48 -5.24 15.57
N PRO A 79 22.90 -6.34 16.21
CA PRO A 79 22.62 -6.56 17.61
C PRO A 79 23.41 -5.59 18.50
N PRO A 80 22.80 -5.05 19.60
CA PRO A 80 23.40 -4.03 20.46
C PRO A 80 24.76 -4.42 21.05
N GLU A 81 24.99 -5.71 21.28
CA GLU A 81 26.26 -6.26 21.79
C GLU A 81 27.42 -6.10 20.82
N SER A 82 27.15 -5.91 19.52
CA SER A 82 28.18 -5.65 18.52
C SER A 82 28.68 -4.19 18.51
N PHE A 83 28.00 -3.28 19.20
CA PHE A 83 28.34 -1.86 19.20
C PHE A 83 29.59 -1.55 20.00
N ILE A 84 30.62 -1.00 19.34
CA ILE A 84 31.90 -0.63 19.95
C ILE A 84 31.74 0.68 20.72
N GLN A 85 31.15 1.71 20.07
CA GLN A 85 30.82 2.98 20.73
C GLN A 85 29.47 2.88 21.41
N LYS A 86 29.41 3.17 22.72
CA LYS A 86 28.18 3.13 23.54
C LYS A 86 27.67 4.51 23.94
N ASP A 87 28.58 5.43 24.17
CA ASP A 87 28.32 6.84 24.48
C ASP A 87 27.99 7.61 23.20
N LEU A 88 26.73 7.74 22.90
CA LEU A 88 26.20 8.38 21.70
C LEU A 88 25.32 9.58 22.10
N SER A 89 25.44 10.65 21.35
CA SER A 89 24.60 11.85 21.51
C SER A 89 24.23 12.42 20.16
N VAL A 90 23.03 12.96 20.04
CA VAL A 90 22.61 13.70 18.83
C VAL A 90 23.40 14.99 18.61
N LEU A 91 24.11 15.49 19.65
CA LEU A 91 24.90 16.70 19.58
C LEU A 91 26.34 16.48 19.11
N VAL A 92 26.80 15.23 19.15
CA VAL A 92 28.20 14.88 18.88
C VAL A 92 28.28 13.93 17.68
N GLN A 93 29.23 14.18 16.80
CA GLN A 93 29.51 13.30 15.69
C GLN A 93 30.01 11.92 16.18
N PRO A 94 29.46 10.80 15.69
CA PRO A 94 29.89 9.46 16.10
C PRO A 94 31.31 9.15 15.64
N ARG A 95 31.99 8.21 16.29
CA ARG A 95 33.29 7.67 15.87
C ARG A 95 33.07 6.70 14.70
N PHE A 96 33.00 7.20 13.49
CA PHE A 96 32.65 6.40 12.29
C PHE A 96 33.52 5.16 12.07
N ALA A 97 34.79 5.18 12.49
CA ALA A 97 35.67 4.03 12.38
C ALA A 97 35.10 2.79 13.12
N ASP A 98 34.51 2.96 14.31
CA ASP A 98 33.93 1.88 15.11
C ASP A 98 32.74 1.23 14.38
N TRP A 99 31.96 2.03 13.67
CA TRP A 99 30.76 1.59 12.95
C TRP A 99 31.10 0.95 11.59
N ARG A 100 32.17 1.39 10.94
CA ARG A 100 32.68 0.76 9.70
C ARG A 100 33.23 -0.66 9.95
N ILE A 101 33.88 -0.91 11.09
CA ILE A 101 34.37 -2.24 11.46
C ILE A 101 33.25 -3.27 11.48
N ILE A 102 32.07 -2.91 11.99
CA ILE A 102 30.89 -3.77 12.02
C ILE A 102 30.02 -3.64 10.76
N GLN A 103 30.52 -2.97 9.71
CA GLN A 103 29.88 -2.82 8.40
C GLN A 103 28.48 -2.17 8.47
N THR A 104 28.30 -1.17 9.31
CA THR A 104 27.06 -0.38 9.42
C THR A 104 26.89 0.51 8.20
N GLU A 105 25.74 0.45 7.54
CA GLU A 105 25.38 1.33 6.41
C GLU A 105 24.59 2.55 6.84
N ALA A 106 23.86 2.42 7.96
CA ALA A 106 23.16 3.55 8.58
C ALA A 106 23.17 3.40 10.09
N LEU A 107 23.44 4.50 10.79
CA LEU A 107 23.46 4.60 12.24
C LEU A 107 22.43 5.63 12.69
N GLY A 108 21.37 5.18 13.37
CA GLY A 108 20.36 6.04 13.97
C GLY A 108 20.69 6.35 15.42
N ILE A 109 20.77 7.64 15.75
CA ILE A 109 21.03 8.12 17.12
C ILE A 109 19.88 9.02 17.51
N GLY A 110 19.34 8.84 18.72
CA GLY A 110 18.24 9.65 19.24
C GLY A 110 18.34 9.92 20.73
N GLU A 111 17.57 10.91 21.16
CA GLU A 111 17.39 11.27 22.56
C GLU A 111 15.95 11.66 22.85
N VAL A 112 15.52 11.45 24.10
CA VAL A 112 14.17 11.76 24.57
C VAL A 112 14.28 12.57 25.85
N GLU A 113 13.51 13.65 25.93
CA GLU A 113 13.41 14.53 27.10
C GLU A 113 11.93 14.80 27.40
N ILE A 114 11.56 14.78 28.68
CA ILE A 114 10.27 15.27 29.14
C ILE A 114 10.43 16.72 29.54
N MET A 115 9.71 17.58 28.86
CA MET A 115 9.74 19.03 29.09
C MET A 115 8.93 19.40 30.33
N PRO A 116 9.18 20.60 30.94
CA PRO A 116 8.44 21.06 32.11
C PRO A 116 6.91 21.16 31.97
N ASP A 117 6.44 21.30 30.70
CA ASP A 117 5.00 21.30 30.35
C ASP A 117 4.40 19.89 30.18
N GLY A 118 5.18 18.84 30.46
CA GLY A 118 4.78 17.43 30.36
C GLY A 118 4.85 16.86 28.93
N LYS A 119 5.22 17.66 27.94
CA LYS A 119 5.43 17.16 26.57
C LYS A 119 6.74 16.42 26.45
N MET A 120 6.79 15.53 25.48
CA MET A 120 7.98 14.78 25.08
C MET A 120 8.68 15.50 23.93
N ARG A 121 9.98 15.76 24.06
CA ARG A 121 10.87 16.15 22.97
C ARG A 121 11.66 14.92 22.52
N VAL A 122 11.63 14.60 21.24
CA VAL A 122 12.42 13.53 20.62
C VAL A 122 13.31 14.16 19.57
N ALA A 123 14.63 13.97 19.68
CA ALA A 123 15.57 14.36 18.64
C ALA A 123 16.21 13.11 18.03
N PHE A 124 16.43 13.11 16.71
CA PHE A 124 16.95 11.97 15.97
C PHE A 124 17.87 12.42 14.83
N ARG A 125 18.97 11.71 14.64
CA ARG A 125 19.89 11.84 13.49
C ARG A 125 20.21 10.49 12.89
N LEU A 126 20.31 10.46 11.56
CA LEU A 126 20.71 9.28 10.80
C LEU A 126 22.05 9.56 10.11
N TRP A 127 23.04 8.74 10.39
CA TRP A 127 24.41 8.88 9.86
C TRP A 127 24.75 7.79 8.87
N ASP A 128 25.56 8.15 7.87
CA ASP A 128 26.21 7.21 6.98
C ASP A 128 27.68 7.08 7.40
N PRO A 129 28.08 5.95 8.04
CA PRO A 129 29.43 5.77 8.49
C PRO A 129 30.48 5.68 7.37
N ALA A 130 30.07 5.30 6.15
CA ALA A 130 30.99 5.16 5.01
C ALA A 130 31.40 6.54 4.46
N THR A 131 30.44 7.47 4.38
CA THR A 131 30.67 8.83 3.88
C THR A 131 30.94 9.84 5.00
N GLU A 132 30.89 9.41 6.26
CA GLU A 132 31.04 10.24 7.48
C GLU A 132 30.10 11.45 7.49
N SER A 133 28.90 11.30 6.93
CA SER A 133 27.95 12.36 6.75
C SER A 133 26.57 12.02 7.35
N GLU A 134 25.86 13.06 7.71
CA GLU A 134 24.47 12.93 8.14
C GLU A 134 23.55 12.77 6.91
N LYS A 135 22.70 11.72 6.94
CA LYS A 135 21.70 11.49 5.90
C LYS A 135 20.56 12.52 6.03
N MET A 136 20.08 12.97 4.88
CA MET A 136 18.91 13.85 4.85
C MET A 136 17.64 13.03 5.13
N LEU A 137 16.82 13.51 6.04
CA LEU A 137 15.52 12.92 6.41
C LEU A 137 14.41 13.86 5.94
N SER A 138 13.66 13.46 4.92
CA SER A 138 12.62 14.31 4.28
C SER A 138 13.11 15.73 3.96
N GLY A 139 14.33 15.85 3.44
CA GLY A 139 14.94 17.12 3.03
C GLY A 139 15.59 17.95 4.15
N GLN A 140 15.69 17.41 5.39
CA GLN A 140 16.30 18.09 6.54
C GLN A 140 17.41 17.25 7.17
N ARG A 141 18.36 17.89 7.83
CA ARG A 141 19.35 17.23 8.68
C ARG A 141 18.77 17.08 10.08
N GLY A 142 18.66 15.83 10.53
CA GLY A 142 18.05 15.50 11.80
C GLY A 142 16.53 15.73 11.83
N ARG A 143 15.93 15.23 12.86
CA ARG A 143 14.50 15.39 13.19
C ARG A 143 14.37 15.82 14.64
N GLN A 144 13.39 16.67 14.90
CA GLN A 144 12.98 17.00 16.25
C GLN A 144 11.47 17.09 16.31
N TYR A 145 10.88 16.40 17.27
CA TYR A 145 9.45 16.41 17.55
C TYR A 145 9.20 16.89 18.97
N VAL A 146 8.19 17.73 19.16
CA VAL A 146 7.66 18.11 20.46
C VAL A 146 6.17 17.79 20.46
N THR A 147 5.77 16.81 21.27
CA THR A 147 4.40 16.28 21.26
C THR A 147 4.04 15.70 22.62
N THR A 148 2.78 15.28 22.81
CA THR A 148 2.36 14.56 24.02
C THR A 148 2.89 13.13 24.00
N GLN A 149 2.98 12.51 25.18
CA GLN A 149 3.50 11.14 25.31
C GLN A 149 2.60 10.10 24.62
N GLU A 150 1.31 10.37 24.45
CA GLU A 150 0.39 9.47 23.73
C GLU A 150 0.79 9.29 22.25
N ASN A 151 1.50 10.27 21.68
CA ASN A 151 1.94 10.20 20.27
C ASN A 151 3.26 9.43 20.07
N ILE A 152 3.76 8.74 21.10
CA ILE A 152 5.06 8.04 21.07
C ILE A 152 5.16 7.05 19.91
N ARG A 153 4.11 6.27 19.66
CA ARG A 153 4.08 5.30 18.57
C ARG A 153 4.17 5.98 17.21
N ARG A 154 3.40 7.06 17.03
CA ARG A 154 3.43 7.84 15.78
C ARG A 154 4.81 8.41 15.51
N VAL A 155 5.50 8.96 16.53
CA VAL A 155 6.88 9.44 16.39
C VAL A 155 7.81 8.29 15.97
N ALA A 156 7.69 7.12 16.59
CA ALA A 156 8.51 5.97 16.25
C ALA A 156 8.29 5.51 14.80
N HIS A 157 7.03 5.41 14.33
CA HIS A 157 6.69 5.04 12.96
C HIS A 157 7.23 6.05 11.95
N VAL A 158 7.12 7.37 12.22
CA VAL A 158 7.66 8.41 11.35
C VAL A 158 9.19 8.34 11.26
N LEU A 159 9.89 8.07 12.37
CA LEU A 159 11.34 7.89 12.35
C LEU A 159 11.76 6.63 11.60
N ALA A 160 11.00 5.55 11.72
CA ALA A 160 11.21 4.33 10.92
C ALA A 160 10.96 4.58 9.43
N ASP A 161 9.93 5.36 9.07
CA ASP A 161 9.65 5.80 7.70
C ASP A 161 10.80 6.65 7.12
N ASP A 162 11.38 7.53 7.92
CA ASP A 162 12.55 8.33 7.52
C ASP A 162 13.77 7.43 7.21
N ILE A 163 14.06 6.42 8.06
CA ILE A 163 15.13 5.46 7.81
C ILE A 163 14.83 4.65 6.54
N TYR A 164 13.61 4.12 6.42
CA TYR A 164 13.16 3.34 5.28
C TYR A 164 13.36 4.13 3.98
N SER A 165 12.84 5.36 3.94
CA SER A 165 12.89 6.21 2.74
C SER A 165 14.32 6.61 2.38
N SER A 166 15.16 6.92 3.38
CA SER A 166 16.55 7.32 3.16
C SER A 166 17.42 6.19 2.55
N LEU A 167 17.10 4.93 2.86
CA LEU A 167 17.89 3.78 2.41
C LEU A 167 17.33 3.12 1.17
N THR A 168 16.01 3.08 1.00
CA THR A 168 15.36 2.41 -0.13
C THR A 168 15.02 3.35 -1.29
N GLY A 169 14.88 4.65 -1.02
CA GLY A 169 14.37 5.63 -1.98
C GLY A 169 12.86 5.60 -2.17
N ASP A 170 12.15 4.64 -1.56
CA ASP A 170 10.68 4.56 -1.58
C ASP A 170 10.08 5.32 -0.39
N ALA A 171 8.85 5.80 -0.53
CA ALA A 171 8.13 6.38 0.62
C ALA A 171 7.91 5.35 1.72
N GLY A 172 7.98 5.78 2.97
CA GLY A 172 7.62 4.96 4.12
C GLY A 172 6.11 4.66 4.17
N TYR A 173 5.72 3.72 5.03
CA TYR A 173 4.32 3.30 5.18
C TYR A 173 3.98 2.87 6.62
N PHE A 174 4.86 3.14 7.58
CA PHE A 174 4.64 2.72 8.97
C PHE A 174 3.71 3.67 9.73
N ASP A 175 3.74 5.00 9.46
CA ASP A 175 2.79 5.96 10.04
C ASP A 175 1.43 5.88 9.32
N THR A 176 0.81 4.70 9.39
CA THR A 176 -0.47 4.38 8.74
C THR A 176 -1.34 3.49 9.62
N ARG A 177 -2.62 3.34 9.23
CA ARG A 177 -3.60 2.50 9.90
C ARG A 177 -4.17 1.44 8.97
N ILE A 178 -4.71 0.39 9.55
CA ILE A 178 -5.45 -0.65 8.86
C ILE A 178 -6.87 -0.66 9.41
N VAL A 179 -7.86 -0.48 8.52
CA VAL A 179 -9.24 -0.78 8.82
C VAL A 179 -9.55 -2.20 8.39
N PHE A 180 -10.34 -2.93 9.15
CA PHE A 180 -10.69 -4.33 8.89
C PHE A 180 -12.05 -4.69 9.48
N ILE A 181 -12.55 -5.86 9.13
CA ILE A 181 -13.74 -6.45 9.74
C ILE A 181 -13.30 -7.37 10.87
N ALA A 182 -13.55 -6.95 12.12
CA ALA A 182 -13.38 -7.79 13.29
C ALA A 182 -14.56 -8.75 13.39
N GLU A 183 -14.26 -10.05 13.39
CA GLU A 183 -15.25 -11.11 13.40
C GLU A 183 -15.27 -11.86 14.74
N SER A 184 -16.45 -12.14 15.27
CA SER A 184 -16.63 -12.86 16.53
C SER A 184 -17.91 -13.70 16.51
N GLY A 185 -18.01 -14.67 17.42
CA GLY A 185 -19.16 -15.57 17.52
C GLY A 185 -19.05 -16.80 16.61
N PRO A 186 -19.99 -17.73 16.74
CA PRO A 186 -20.03 -18.96 15.95
C PRO A 186 -20.35 -18.67 14.48
N LYS A 187 -20.02 -19.58 13.56
CA LYS A 187 -20.26 -19.40 12.11
C LYS A 187 -21.74 -19.14 11.77
N THR A 188 -22.66 -19.68 12.57
CA THR A 188 -24.11 -19.51 12.38
C THR A 188 -24.66 -18.18 12.90
N ASP A 189 -23.89 -17.46 13.73
CA ASP A 189 -24.24 -16.13 14.25
C ASP A 189 -22.98 -15.26 14.34
N ARG A 190 -22.35 -15.04 13.21
CA ARG A 190 -21.10 -14.28 13.09
C ARG A 190 -21.37 -12.80 13.20
N ARG A 191 -20.82 -12.15 14.22
CA ARG A 191 -20.83 -10.69 14.35
C ARG A 191 -19.66 -10.08 13.62
N LYS A 192 -19.93 -9.11 12.76
CA LYS A 192 -18.95 -8.39 11.96
C LYS A 192 -18.98 -6.91 12.34
N ARG A 193 -17.86 -6.39 12.83
CA ARG A 193 -17.68 -4.99 13.26
C ARG A 193 -16.59 -4.33 12.46
N LEU A 194 -16.79 -3.08 12.10
CA LEU A 194 -15.71 -2.24 11.59
C LEU A 194 -14.73 -1.97 12.73
N ALA A 195 -13.46 -2.22 12.50
CA ALA A 195 -12.38 -1.98 13.45
C ALA A 195 -11.20 -1.32 12.76
N ILE A 196 -10.36 -0.63 13.53
CA ILE A 196 -9.15 0.04 13.06
C ILE A 196 -8.00 -0.29 14.02
N MET A 197 -6.77 -0.27 13.51
CA MET A 197 -5.54 -0.49 14.27
C MET A 197 -4.36 0.22 13.59
N ASP A 198 -3.24 0.37 14.28
CA ASP A 198 -1.96 0.73 13.66
C ASP A 198 -1.53 -0.37 12.69
N GLN A 199 -0.67 -0.04 11.75
CA GLN A 199 -0.25 -1.00 10.70
C GLN A 199 0.43 -2.26 11.26
N ASP A 200 1.01 -2.20 12.46
CA ASP A 200 1.68 -3.31 13.15
C ASP A 200 0.74 -4.15 14.05
N GLY A 201 -0.56 -3.81 14.08
CA GLY A 201 -1.59 -4.51 14.85
C GLY A 201 -1.87 -3.92 16.23
N ALA A 202 -1.14 -2.88 16.67
CA ALA A 202 -1.39 -2.21 17.94
C ALA A 202 -2.63 -1.30 17.88
N ASN A 203 -3.10 -0.88 19.05
CA ASN A 203 -4.21 0.08 19.22
C ASN A 203 -5.49 -0.32 18.50
N ALA A 204 -5.78 -1.65 18.42
CA ALA A 204 -6.98 -2.15 17.75
C ALA A 204 -8.24 -1.72 18.53
N GLU A 205 -9.17 -1.04 17.84
CA GLU A 205 -10.44 -0.58 18.40
C GLU A 205 -11.60 -0.80 17.45
N HIS A 206 -12.81 -0.93 17.99
CA HIS A 206 -14.03 -1.07 17.19
C HIS A 206 -14.62 0.30 16.86
N LEU A 207 -14.91 0.53 15.57
CA LEU A 207 -15.59 1.73 15.08
C LEU A 207 -17.13 1.57 15.04
N THR A 208 -17.63 0.32 15.10
CA THR A 208 -19.07 0.03 15.12
C THR A 208 -19.42 -0.97 16.23
N ASP A 209 -20.67 -0.94 16.70
CA ASP A 209 -21.18 -1.77 17.82
C ASP A 209 -21.51 -3.24 17.43
N GLY A 210 -21.54 -3.53 16.11
CA GLY A 210 -21.90 -4.86 15.59
C GLY A 210 -23.39 -5.15 15.55
N ARG A 211 -24.26 -4.14 15.70
CA ARG A 211 -25.73 -4.27 15.54
C ARG A 211 -26.10 -4.69 14.12
N TYR A 212 -25.37 -4.17 13.15
CA TYR A 212 -25.54 -4.51 11.73
C TYR A 212 -24.28 -5.14 11.19
N THR A 213 -24.43 -6.09 10.26
CA THR A 213 -23.31 -6.66 9.54
C THR A 213 -22.65 -5.61 8.67
N VAL A 214 -21.33 -5.43 8.82
CA VAL A 214 -20.52 -4.52 8.03
C VAL A 214 -19.51 -5.31 7.18
N LEU A 215 -19.21 -4.82 5.97
CA LEU A 215 -18.37 -5.51 4.99
C LEU A 215 -17.56 -4.51 4.17
N THR A 216 -16.48 -4.99 3.57
CA THR A 216 -15.69 -4.34 2.53
C THR A 216 -15.31 -2.88 2.82
N PRO A 217 -14.70 -2.58 3.98
CA PRO A 217 -14.22 -1.22 4.25
C PRO A 217 -13.10 -0.85 3.29
N ARG A 218 -13.04 0.43 2.88
CA ARG A 218 -11.96 0.96 2.04
C ARG A 218 -11.66 2.40 2.45
N PHE A 219 -10.37 2.72 2.57
CA PHE A 219 -9.93 4.08 2.82
C PHE A 219 -10.05 4.98 1.61
N SER A 220 -10.33 6.26 1.86
CA SER A 220 -10.04 7.33 0.93
C SER A 220 -8.51 7.40 0.69
N PRO A 221 -8.06 7.68 -0.55
CA PRO A 221 -6.63 7.78 -0.84
C PRO A 221 -5.94 9.02 -0.23
N SER A 222 -6.73 10.01 0.22
CA SER A 222 -6.21 11.30 0.67
C SER A 222 -6.74 11.78 2.03
N GLN A 223 -7.74 11.09 2.59
CA GLN A 223 -8.41 11.48 3.83
C GLN A 223 -8.57 10.30 4.78
N GLN A 224 -8.72 10.58 6.08
CA GLN A 224 -9.03 9.58 7.09
C GLN A 224 -10.54 9.25 7.08
N THR A 225 -11.07 8.98 5.88
CA THR A 225 -12.46 8.61 5.64
C THR A 225 -12.52 7.21 5.05
N ILE A 226 -13.47 6.42 5.50
CA ILE A 226 -13.68 5.03 5.08
C ILE A 226 -15.02 4.94 4.36
N THR A 227 -15.08 4.25 3.22
CA THR A 227 -16.34 3.73 2.70
C THR A 227 -16.51 2.29 3.15
N TYR A 228 -17.72 1.90 3.54
CA TYR A 228 -18.07 0.53 3.91
C TYR A 228 -19.50 0.19 3.56
N MET A 229 -19.78 -1.07 3.50
CA MET A 229 -21.14 -1.57 3.27
C MET A 229 -21.73 -2.09 4.59
N THR A 230 -23.02 -1.85 4.81
CA THR A 230 -23.77 -2.43 5.94
C THR A 230 -25.13 -2.97 5.49
N TYR A 231 -25.63 -3.97 6.22
CA TYR A 231 -26.97 -4.54 6.03
C TYR A 231 -27.92 -3.99 7.11
N GLU A 232 -28.32 -2.74 6.93
CA GLU A 232 -29.31 -2.17 7.81
C GLU A 232 -30.72 -2.55 7.35
N ARG A 233 -31.53 -3.13 8.28
CA ARG A 233 -32.89 -3.60 8.01
C ARG A 233 -32.97 -4.57 6.81
N GLY A 234 -31.95 -5.41 6.64
CA GLY A 234 -31.89 -6.42 5.59
C GLY A 234 -31.62 -5.89 4.18
N ARG A 235 -31.24 -4.62 4.03
CA ARG A 235 -30.87 -4.00 2.75
C ARG A 235 -29.42 -3.54 2.77
N PRO A 236 -28.61 -3.85 1.75
CA PRO A 236 -27.26 -3.32 1.65
C PRO A 236 -27.29 -1.81 1.40
N GLN A 237 -26.47 -1.07 2.14
CA GLN A 237 -26.26 0.36 2.00
C GLN A 237 -24.77 0.66 2.08
N VAL A 238 -24.35 1.69 1.36
CA VAL A 238 -22.96 2.20 1.41
C VAL A 238 -22.93 3.45 2.27
N TYR A 239 -21.97 3.49 3.18
CA TYR A 239 -21.71 4.60 4.08
C TYR A 239 -20.31 5.15 3.90
N LEU A 240 -20.15 6.42 4.20
CA LEU A 240 -18.88 7.05 4.52
C LEU A 240 -18.76 7.15 6.05
N PHE A 241 -17.59 6.86 6.57
CA PHE A 241 -17.26 7.03 7.99
C PHE A 241 -16.01 7.91 8.10
N ASP A 242 -16.14 9.03 8.78
CA ASP A 242 -15.03 9.90 9.10
C ASP A 242 -14.42 9.47 10.43
N ILE A 243 -13.14 9.07 10.41
CA ILE A 243 -12.44 8.49 11.56
C ILE A 243 -12.20 9.55 12.66
N GLU A 244 -11.95 10.80 12.27
CA GLU A 244 -11.60 11.86 13.20
C GLU A 244 -12.82 12.32 14.00
N THR A 245 -13.97 12.39 13.34
CA THR A 245 -15.22 12.87 13.96
C THR A 245 -16.14 11.74 14.44
N GLY A 246 -15.89 10.49 14.02
CA GLY A 246 -16.76 9.34 14.28
C GLY A 246 -18.11 9.39 13.59
N ARG A 247 -18.30 10.28 12.61
CA ARG A 247 -19.59 10.47 11.91
C ARG A 247 -19.73 9.50 10.74
N SER A 248 -20.92 8.94 10.61
CA SER A 248 -21.32 8.11 9.46
C SER A 248 -22.35 8.85 8.60
N GLU A 249 -22.15 8.80 7.29
CA GLU A 249 -23.07 9.38 6.29
C GLU A 249 -23.45 8.31 5.27
N SER A 250 -24.75 8.10 5.03
CA SER A 250 -25.23 7.22 3.96
C SER A 250 -25.04 7.86 2.59
N LEU A 251 -24.50 7.10 1.63
CA LEU A 251 -24.42 7.52 0.23
C LEU A 251 -25.76 7.46 -0.50
N GLY A 252 -26.83 7.04 0.18
CA GLY A 252 -28.18 6.98 -0.34
C GLY A 252 -28.69 5.54 -0.50
N ARG A 253 -29.90 5.44 -1.04
CA ARG A 253 -30.54 4.15 -1.33
C ARG A 253 -30.26 3.76 -2.78
N PHE A 254 -29.81 2.54 -2.97
CA PHE A 254 -29.57 1.97 -4.29
C PHE A 254 -30.68 0.98 -4.61
N GLU A 255 -31.11 0.96 -5.86
CA GLU A 255 -31.96 -0.11 -6.38
C GLU A 255 -31.08 -1.36 -6.53
N GLY A 256 -31.54 -2.49 -5.96
CA GLY A 256 -30.78 -3.73 -5.98
C GLY A 256 -29.64 -3.81 -4.94
N MET A 257 -28.73 -4.74 -5.15
CA MET A 257 -27.59 -4.98 -4.26
C MET A 257 -26.38 -4.20 -4.73
N THR A 258 -25.79 -3.38 -3.86
CA THR A 258 -24.54 -2.65 -4.14
C THR A 258 -23.43 -3.23 -3.30
N PHE A 259 -22.22 -3.41 -3.87
CA PHE A 259 -21.07 -4.02 -3.18
C PHE A 259 -19.73 -3.51 -3.71
N ALA A 260 -18.68 -3.79 -2.93
CA ALA A 260 -17.29 -3.43 -3.20
C ALA A 260 -17.05 -1.94 -3.51
N PRO A 261 -17.59 -0.99 -2.69
CA PRO A 261 -17.35 0.43 -2.92
C PRO A 261 -15.87 0.78 -2.73
N ARG A 262 -15.32 1.61 -3.62
CA ARG A 262 -13.95 2.16 -3.53
C ARG A 262 -13.95 3.62 -3.94
N PHE A 263 -13.10 4.43 -3.30
CA PHE A 263 -12.90 5.81 -3.73
C PHE A 263 -12.18 5.88 -5.08
N SER A 264 -12.47 6.95 -5.83
CA SER A 264 -11.61 7.41 -6.92
C SER A 264 -10.27 7.94 -6.37
N PRO A 265 -9.19 7.98 -7.18
CA PRO A 265 -7.87 8.43 -6.71
C PRO A 265 -7.84 9.86 -6.17
N ASP A 266 -8.72 10.73 -6.63
CA ASP A 266 -8.89 12.10 -6.16
C ASP A 266 -9.79 12.22 -4.91
N GLY A 267 -10.42 11.10 -4.49
CA GLY A 267 -11.34 11.06 -3.36
C GLY A 267 -12.72 11.70 -3.63
N GLY A 268 -12.96 12.22 -4.84
CA GLY A 268 -14.21 12.94 -5.18
C GLY A 268 -15.37 12.05 -5.59
N ALA A 269 -15.13 10.78 -5.85
CA ALA A 269 -16.17 9.83 -6.27
C ALA A 269 -15.98 8.46 -5.61
N VAL A 270 -17.03 7.63 -5.65
CA VAL A 270 -17.01 6.22 -5.27
C VAL A 270 -17.40 5.38 -6.48
N ILE A 271 -16.54 4.40 -6.83
CA ILE A 271 -16.84 3.36 -7.81
C ILE A 271 -17.35 2.11 -7.08
N MET A 272 -18.37 1.47 -7.63
CA MET A 272 -19.01 0.32 -6.98
C MET A 272 -19.66 -0.60 -8.00
N SER A 273 -19.97 -1.82 -7.58
CA SER A 273 -20.81 -2.75 -8.33
C SER A 273 -22.25 -2.61 -7.86
N GLN A 274 -23.20 -2.64 -8.78
CA GLN A 274 -24.62 -2.66 -8.47
C GLN A 274 -25.33 -3.77 -9.26
N ALA A 275 -25.97 -4.69 -8.54
CA ALA A 275 -26.77 -5.76 -9.13
C ALA A 275 -28.23 -5.32 -9.21
N THR A 276 -28.80 -5.40 -10.43
CA THR A 276 -30.20 -5.07 -10.71
C THR A 276 -30.75 -6.12 -11.68
N ASN A 277 -31.92 -6.68 -11.39
CA ASN A 277 -32.59 -7.66 -12.25
C ASN A 277 -31.73 -8.90 -12.62
N GLY A 278 -30.88 -9.36 -11.71
CA GLY A 278 -30.03 -10.54 -11.92
C GLY A 278 -28.72 -10.30 -12.66
N ASN A 279 -28.44 -9.07 -13.10
CA ASN A 279 -27.17 -8.65 -13.67
C ASN A 279 -26.43 -7.67 -12.74
N SER A 280 -25.11 -7.59 -12.84
CA SER A 280 -24.27 -6.66 -12.09
C SER A 280 -23.38 -5.84 -13.00
N ASP A 281 -23.42 -4.53 -12.83
CA ASP A 281 -22.63 -3.56 -13.58
C ASP A 281 -21.83 -2.65 -12.67
N ILE A 282 -20.83 -1.99 -13.25
CA ILE A 282 -19.98 -1.02 -12.58
C ILE A 282 -20.61 0.38 -12.69
N TYR A 283 -20.68 1.06 -11.57
CA TYR A 283 -21.16 2.44 -11.46
C TYR A 283 -20.13 3.32 -10.76
N VAL A 284 -20.12 4.60 -11.10
CA VAL A 284 -19.42 5.65 -10.35
C VAL A 284 -20.42 6.64 -9.83
N MET A 285 -20.25 7.09 -8.58
CA MET A 285 -21.06 8.14 -7.94
C MET A 285 -20.15 9.29 -7.55
N ASP A 286 -20.46 10.49 -8.03
CA ASP A 286 -19.84 11.73 -7.55
C ASP A 286 -20.30 12.03 -6.13
N LEU A 287 -19.38 12.30 -5.22
CA LEU A 287 -19.70 12.48 -3.80
C LEU A 287 -20.34 13.84 -3.46
N VAL A 288 -20.16 14.84 -4.31
CA VAL A 288 -20.74 16.18 -4.12
C VAL A 288 -22.15 16.23 -4.68
N SER A 289 -22.32 15.92 -5.96
CA SER A 289 -23.63 15.98 -6.64
C SER A 289 -24.52 14.78 -6.37
N ARG A 290 -23.96 13.67 -5.85
CA ARG A 290 -24.62 12.37 -5.67
C ARG A 290 -25.11 11.75 -6.98
N GLN A 291 -24.69 12.30 -8.11
CA GLN A 291 -25.04 11.76 -9.42
C GLN A 291 -24.30 10.45 -9.67
N LYS A 292 -25.05 9.44 -10.10
CA LYS A 292 -24.55 8.10 -10.41
C LYS A 292 -24.52 7.88 -11.93
N THR A 293 -23.42 7.38 -12.44
CA THR A 293 -23.21 7.04 -13.85
C THR A 293 -22.88 5.57 -13.99
N ARG A 294 -23.57 4.86 -14.87
CA ARG A 294 -23.26 3.45 -15.25
C ARG A 294 -22.06 3.46 -16.19
N LEU A 295 -21.06 2.61 -15.93
CA LEU A 295 -19.82 2.52 -16.70
C LEU A 295 -19.77 1.26 -17.56
N THR A 296 -20.42 0.16 -17.13
CA THR A 296 -20.56 -1.05 -17.95
C THR A 296 -22.03 -1.34 -18.24
N ASP A 297 -22.29 -1.89 -19.45
CA ASP A 297 -23.62 -2.30 -19.94
C ASP A 297 -23.43 -3.59 -20.72
N HIS A 298 -23.24 -4.70 -20.02
CA HIS A 298 -23.00 -6.02 -20.63
C HIS A 298 -23.84 -7.07 -19.86
N PRO A 299 -24.36 -8.11 -20.53
CA PRO A 299 -25.14 -9.16 -19.85
C PRO A 299 -24.31 -10.03 -18.87
N ALA A 300 -23.00 -9.91 -18.87
CA ALA A 300 -22.12 -10.57 -17.90
C ALA A 300 -22.12 -9.85 -16.56
N ILE A 301 -21.72 -10.57 -15.52
CA ILE A 301 -21.60 -10.07 -14.14
C ILE A 301 -20.27 -9.32 -14.00
N ASP A 302 -20.34 -7.98 -13.94
CA ASP A 302 -19.20 -7.09 -13.73
C ASP A 302 -19.13 -6.66 -12.25
N THR A 303 -17.99 -6.94 -11.58
CA THR A 303 -17.87 -6.74 -10.12
C THR A 303 -16.48 -6.25 -9.70
N SER A 304 -16.40 -5.81 -8.44
CA SER A 304 -15.14 -5.49 -7.73
C SER A 304 -14.24 -4.51 -8.49
N PRO A 305 -14.75 -3.33 -8.89
CA PRO A 305 -13.96 -2.36 -9.65
C PRO A 305 -12.86 -1.72 -8.81
N SER A 306 -11.74 -1.37 -9.46
CA SER A 306 -10.67 -0.55 -8.90
C SER A 306 -10.12 0.39 -9.97
N MET A 307 -10.03 1.69 -9.65
CA MET A 307 -9.46 2.68 -10.58
C MET A 307 -7.93 2.67 -10.52
N SER A 308 -7.30 2.96 -11.67
CA SER A 308 -5.87 3.28 -11.73
C SER A 308 -5.57 4.56 -10.95
N PRO A 309 -4.32 4.78 -10.46
CA PRO A 309 -3.96 6.01 -9.75
C PRO A 309 -4.17 7.29 -10.56
N THR A 310 -4.17 7.19 -11.88
CA THR A 310 -4.47 8.32 -12.77
C THR A 310 -5.97 8.58 -12.93
N GLY A 311 -6.83 7.68 -12.44
CA GLY A 311 -8.28 7.73 -12.62
C GLY A 311 -8.77 7.51 -14.05
N ARG A 312 -7.87 7.13 -14.98
CA ARG A 312 -8.19 6.96 -16.40
C ARG A 312 -8.67 5.56 -16.77
N GLU A 313 -8.24 4.56 -16.03
CA GLU A 313 -8.55 3.16 -16.30
C GLU A 313 -9.20 2.51 -15.09
N ILE A 314 -9.95 1.46 -15.33
CA ILE A 314 -10.65 0.67 -14.32
C ILE A 314 -10.34 -0.80 -14.57
N VAL A 315 -9.88 -1.51 -13.55
CA VAL A 315 -9.83 -2.96 -13.53
C VAL A 315 -11.06 -3.49 -12.79
N PHE A 316 -11.63 -4.59 -13.25
CA PHE A 316 -12.79 -5.22 -12.64
C PHE A 316 -12.82 -6.73 -12.95
N THR A 317 -13.62 -7.48 -12.20
CA THR A 317 -13.89 -8.89 -12.46
C THR A 317 -15.10 -9.00 -13.36
N SER A 318 -15.03 -9.85 -14.41
CA SER A 318 -16.15 -10.15 -15.31
C SER A 318 -16.14 -11.60 -15.75
N ASP A 319 -17.30 -12.19 -15.90
CA ASP A 319 -17.50 -13.56 -16.44
C ASP A 319 -17.85 -13.57 -17.94
N ARG A 320 -17.73 -12.42 -18.64
CA ARG A 320 -18.03 -12.29 -20.09
C ARG A 320 -17.26 -13.24 -21.01
N GLY A 321 -16.17 -13.82 -20.53
CA GLY A 321 -15.40 -14.86 -21.21
C GLY A 321 -15.76 -16.29 -20.81
N GLY A 322 -16.89 -16.49 -20.11
CA GLY A 322 -17.36 -17.79 -19.65
C GLY A 322 -16.90 -18.19 -18.24
N SER A 323 -15.98 -17.44 -17.62
CA SER A 323 -15.52 -17.61 -16.23
C SER A 323 -15.02 -16.28 -15.67
N PRO A 324 -15.02 -16.09 -14.32
CA PRO A 324 -14.53 -14.88 -13.69
C PRO A 324 -13.06 -14.61 -14.02
N GLN A 325 -12.80 -13.48 -14.68
CA GLN A 325 -11.47 -13.03 -15.11
C GLN A 325 -11.32 -11.53 -14.86
N LEU A 326 -10.09 -11.01 -14.88
CA LEU A 326 -9.84 -9.59 -14.79
C LEU A 326 -9.88 -8.93 -16.16
N TYR A 327 -10.58 -7.82 -16.20
CA TYR A 327 -10.70 -6.95 -17.37
C TYR A 327 -10.27 -5.54 -17.04
N VAL A 328 -9.66 -4.85 -17.98
CA VAL A 328 -9.31 -3.43 -17.87
C VAL A 328 -10.03 -2.65 -18.97
N MET A 329 -10.64 -1.53 -18.60
CA MET A 329 -11.31 -0.60 -19.51
C MET A 329 -10.83 0.84 -19.28
N ASN A 330 -11.01 1.71 -20.29
CA ASN A 330 -10.91 3.15 -20.10
C ASN A 330 -12.16 3.67 -19.38
N ARG A 331 -11.97 4.62 -18.42
CA ARG A 331 -13.08 5.18 -17.64
C ARG A 331 -14.15 5.87 -18.50
N ASP A 332 -13.74 6.46 -19.63
CA ASP A 332 -14.62 7.13 -20.59
C ASP A 332 -15.33 6.17 -21.56
N GLY A 333 -15.11 4.85 -21.43
CA GLY A 333 -15.67 3.82 -22.30
C GLY A 333 -15.03 3.75 -23.69
N SER A 334 -13.99 4.53 -23.97
CA SER A 334 -13.29 4.46 -25.27
C SER A 334 -12.54 3.13 -25.44
N PRO A 335 -12.46 2.58 -26.69
CA PRO A 335 -11.72 1.35 -26.94
C PRO A 335 -10.22 1.50 -26.66
N ARG A 336 -9.62 0.47 -26.05
CA ARG A 336 -8.18 0.35 -25.80
C ARG A 336 -7.58 -0.82 -26.57
N VAL A 337 -6.24 -0.87 -26.70
CA VAL A 337 -5.54 -2.02 -27.26
C VAL A 337 -5.42 -3.11 -26.21
N CYS A 338 -5.93 -4.29 -26.52
CA CYS A 338 -5.92 -5.46 -25.65
C CYS A 338 -4.62 -6.28 -25.79
N PRO A 339 -4.28 -7.18 -24.84
CA PRO A 339 -3.11 -8.05 -24.90
C PRO A 339 -3.03 -8.91 -26.19
N ASN A 340 -4.17 -9.25 -26.77
CA ASN A 340 -4.28 -10.00 -28.05
C ASN A 340 -4.09 -9.14 -29.30
N GLY A 341 -3.81 -7.84 -29.15
CA GLY A 341 -3.63 -6.88 -30.24
C GLY A 341 -4.93 -6.27 -30.81
N ASN A 342 -6.09 -6.77 -30.43
CA ASN A 342 -7.38 -6.21 -30.85
C ASN A 342 -7.69 -4.92 -30.05
N ARG A 343 -8.67 -4.15 -30.55
CA ARG A 343 -9.22 -3.02 -29.79
C ARG A 343 -10.60 -3.40 -29.25
N ASP A 344 -10.79 -3.16 -27.94
CA ASP A 344 -12.06 -3.41 -27.26
C ASP A 344 -12.28 -2.37 -26.15
N THR A 345 -13.53 -2.18 -25.74
CA THR A 345 -13.89 -1.33 -24.60
C THR A 345 -13.49 -1.95 -23.26
N ALA A 346 -13.41 -3.29 -23.18
CA ALA A 346 -12.96 -4.02 -21.99
C ALA A 346 -12.04 -5.19 -22.39
N CYS A 347 -10.77 -5.06 -22.04
CA CYS A 347 -9.74 -6.03 -22.39
C CYS A 347 -9.50 -7.03 -21.28
N ARG A 348 -9.63 -8.33 -21.55
CA ARG A 348 -9.23 -9.40 -20.63
C ARG A 348 -7.72 -9.42 -20.45
N ILE A 349 -7.25 -9.51 -19.20
CA ILE A 349 -5.83 -9.53 -18.86
C ILE A 349 -5.36 -10.80 -18.12
N THR A 350 -6.27 -11.75 -17.78
CA THR A 350 -5.95 -13.00 -17.06
C THR A 350 -6.56 -14.24 -17.71
N GLY A 351 -6.13 -15.42 -17.21
CA GLY A 351 -6.77 -16.70 -17.51
C GLY A 351 -6.58 -17.22 -18.93
N PHE A 352 -5.45 -16.89 -19.57
CA PHE A 352 -5.15 -17.34 -20.92
C PHE A 352 -4.61 -18.79 -20.99
N SER A 353 -4.12 -19.35 -19.89
CA SER A 353 -3.37 -20.61 -19.93
C SER A 353 -3.77 -21.68 -18.91
N ASP A 354 -4.41 -21.35 -17.79
CA ASP A 354 -4.51 -22.27 -16.63
C ASP A 354 -5.91 -22.49 -16.08
N GLY A 355 -6.94 -21.88 -16.66
CA GLY A 355 -8.35 -22.07 -16.28
C GLY A 355 -8.72 -21.59 -14.87
N GLY A 356 -7.83 -20.82 -14.18
CA GLY A 356 -8.12 -20.26 -12.86
C GLY A 356 -9.21 -19.20 -12.90
N TYR A 357 -9.89 -19.00 -11.75
CA TYR A 357 -10.84 -17.92 -11.53
C TYR A 357 -10.13 -16.75 -10.85
N TYR A 358 -10.37 -15.54 -11.32
CA TYR A 358 -9.73 -14.31 -10.80
C TYR A 358 -10.78 -13.35 -10.27
N SER A 359 -10.52 -12.76 -9.12
CA SER A 359 -11.45 -11.87 -8.43
C SER A 359 -10.74 -10.78 -7.63
N THR A 360 -11.52 -9.86 -7.07
CA THR A 360 -11.09 -8.79 -6.16
C THR A 360 -9.84 -8.02 -6.59
N PRO A 361 -9.77 -7.54 -7.84
CA PRO A 361 -8.60 -6.80 -8.29
C PRO A 361 -8.46 -5.47 -7.56
N VAL A 362 -7.21 -5.08 -7.28
CA VAL A 362 -6.88 -3.79 -6.68
C VAL A 362 -5.67 -3.20 -7.39
N TRP A 363 -5.83 -2.03 -7.99
CA TRP A 363 -4.73 -1.33 -8.63
C TRP A 363 -3.72 -0.84 -7.62
N SER A 364 -2.43 -1.06 -7.88
CA SER A 364 -1.32 -0.53 -7.09
C SER A 364 -1.33 1.01 -7.09
N PRO A 365 -1.06 1.68 -5.96
CA PRO A 365 -0.89 3.14 -5.94
C PRO A 365 0.25 3.64 -6.83
N ARG A 366 1.17 2.76 -7.25
CA ARG A 366 2.24 3.05 -8.21
C ARG A 366 1.78 2.99 -9.67
N GLY A 367 0.63 2.35 -9.95
CA GLY A 367 0.08 2.19 -11.29
C GLY A 367 0.68 1.05 -12.12
N ASP A 368 1.71 0.41 -11.64
CA ASP A 368 2.51 -0.60 -12.35
C ASP A 368 1.93 -2.02 -12.26
N LEU A 369 1.19 -2.33 -11.19
CA LEU A 369 0.66 -3.65 -10.91
C LEU A 369 -0.82 -3.61 -10.48
N ILE A 370 -1.49 -4.74 -10.63
CA ILE A 370 -2.82 -5.05 -10.10
C ILE A 370 -2.67 -6.27 -9.20
N ALA A 371 -3.02 -6.15 -7.92
CA ALA A 371 -3.15 -7.28 -7.02
C ALA A 371 -4.50 -7.95 -7.21
N PHE A 372 -4.58 -9.27 -7.02
CA PHE A 372 -5.80 -10.02 -7.22
C PHE A 372 -5.85 -11.28 -6.34
N THR A 373 -7.05 -11.83 -6.19
CA THR A 373 -7.28 -13.19 -5.71
C THR A 373 -7.41 -14.13 -6.90
N LYS A 374 -6.71 -15.27 -6.88
CA LYS A 374 -6.84 -16.37 -7.85
C LYS A 374 -7.24 -17.65 -7.15
N GLN A 375 -8.24 -18.33 -7.68
CA GLN A 375 -8.61 -19.69 -7.30
C GLN A 375 -8.19 -20.66 -8.40
N ALA A 376 -7.30 -21.59 -8.07
CA ALA A 376 -6.83 -22.62 -8.99
C ALA A 376 -6.50 -23.90 -8.20
N GLY A 377 -6.78 -25.09 -8.76
CA GLY A 377 -6.47 -26.37 -8.12
C GLY A 377 -7.07 -26.56 -6.71
N GLY A 378 -8.20 -25.90 -6.41
CA GLY A 378 -8.84 -25.97 -5.08
C GLY A 378 -8.13 -25.12 -4.00
N ARG A 379 -7.18 -24.26 -4.38
CA ARG A 379 -6.43 -23.35 -3.51
C ARG A 379 -6.67 -21.91 -3.92
N PHE A 380 -6.47 -21.01 -2.98
CA PHE A 380 -6.53 -19.56 -3.19
C PHE A 380 -5.14 -18.95 -3.09
N HIS A 381 -4.91 -17.94 -3.91
CA HIS A 381 -3.63 -17.24 -4.03
C HIS A 381 -3.87 -15.74 -4.05
N ILE A 382 -3.00 -14.98 -3.42
CA ILE A 382 -2.81 -13.57 -3.74
C ILE A 382 -1.74 -13.49 -4.81
N GLY A 383 -2.02 -12.78 -5.89
CA GLY A 383 -1.10 -12.56 -6.99
C GLY A 383 -1.05 -11.11 -7.44
N VAL A 384 -0.09 -10.83 -8.31
CA VAL A 384 0.07 -9.53 -8.99
C VAL A 384 0.28 -9.75 -10.48
N ILE A 385 -0.19 -8.78 -11.28
CA ILE A 385 -0.07 -8.78 -12.73
C ILE A 385 0.07 -7.33 -13.22
N GLN A 386 0.74 -7.12 -14.35
CA GLN A 386 0.78 -5.81 -15.00
C GLN A 386 -0.59 -5.48 -15.66
N PRO A 387 -0.95 -4.20 -15.81
CA PRO A 387 -2.23 -3.80 -16.43
C PRO A 387 -2.40 -4.25 -17.89
N ASP A 388 -1.32 -4.64 -18.55
CA ASP A 388 -1.31 -5.21 -19.89
C ASP A 388 -1.42 -6.74 -19.93
N GLY A 389 -1.56 -7.40 -18.77
CA GLY A 389 -1.70 -8.85 -18.62
C GLY A 389 -0.40 -9.63 -18.58
N ARG A 390 0.76 -8.96 -18.56
CA ARG A 390 2.07 -9.61 -18.46
C ARG A 390 2.53 -9.76 -17.01
N GLY A 391 3.51 -10.61 -16.79
CA GLY A 391 4.24 -10.71 -15.52
C GLY A 391 3.38 -11.20 -14.36
N GLU A 392 2.38 -12.07 -14.60
CA GLU A 392 1.63 -12.70 -13.50
C GLU A 392 2.57 -13.42 -12.54
N ARG A 393 2.41 -13.14 -11.24
CA ARG A 393 3.13 -13.82 -10.16
C ARG A 393 2.20 -14.09 -9.00
N LEU A 394 2.23 -15.31 -8.48
CA LEU A 394 1.55 -15.70 -7.25
C LEU A 394 2.48 -15.46 -6.06
N LEU A 395 2.01 -14.75 -5.07
CA LEU A 395 2.78 -14.34 -3.88
C LEU A 395 2.45 -15.18 -2.66
N SER A 396 1.27 -15.82 -2.64
CA SER A 396 0.83 -16.66 -1.53
C SER A 396 -0.02 -17.83 -2.03
N GLU A 397 -0.18 -18.84 -1.16
CA GLU A 397 -1.09 -19.96 -1.37
C GLU A 397 -1.64 -20.45 -0.04
N ALA A 398 -2.96 -20.64 0.05
CA ALA A 398 -3.63 -21.23 1.22
C ALA A 398 -4.97 -21.89 0.85
N TYR A 399 -5.69 -22.39 1.87
CA TYR A 399 -7.06 -22.84 1.72
C TYR A 399 -7.97 -21.69 1.28
N LEU A 400 -7.79 -20.49 1.86
CA LEU A 400 -8.46 -19.25 1.46
C LEU A 400 -7.50 -18.10 1.69
N ASP A 401 -7.13 -17.40 0.63
CA ASP A 401 -6.43 -16.10 0.62
C ASP A 401 -7.26 -15.14 -0.22
N GLU A 402 -7.78 -14.07 0.37
CA GLU A 402 -8.68 -13.13 -0.33
C GLU A 402 -8.51 -11.67 0.11
N GLY A 403 -9.11 -10.79 -0.69
CA GLY A 403 -9.29 -9.38 -0.38
C GLY A 403 -7.99 -8.59 -0.27
N PRO A 404 -7.11 -8.59 -1.28
CA PRO A 404 -5.86 -7.84 -1.22
C PRO A 404 -6.11 -6.34 -1.12
N ALA A 405 -5.24 -5.66 -0.35
CA ALA A 405 -5.13 -4.21 -0.32
C ALA A 405 -3.65 -3.80 -0.24
N TRP A 406 -3.29 -2.72 -0.92
CA TRP A 406 -1.92 -2.23 -0.99
C TRP A 406 -1.56 -1.33 0.19
N SER A 407 -0.31 -1.42 0.65
CA SER A 407 0.32 -0.33 1.40
C SER A 407 0.39 0.94 0.54
N PRO A 408 0.38 2.14 1.11
CA PRO A 408 0.36 3.38 0.33
C PRO A 408 1.57 3.56 -0.60
N ASN A 409 2.71 2.93 -0.30
CA ASN A 409 3.88 2.94 -1.18
C ASN A 409 3.87 1.82 -2.25
N GLY A 410 2.87 0.93 -2.27
CA GLY A 410 2.73 -0.14 -3.25
C GLY A 410 3.78 -1.24 -3.16
N ARG A 411 4.39 -1.46 -1.98
CA ARG A 411 5.43 -2.49 -1.78
C ARG A 411 4.94 -3.72 -1.02
N VAL A 412 3.88 -3.57 -0.25
CA VAL A 412 3.32 -4.62 0.59
C VAL A 412 1.83 -4.76 0.30
N ILE A 413 1.34 -5.98 0.31
CA ILE A 413 -0.07 -6.31 0.18
C ILE A 413 -0.53 -6.91 1.50
N ILE A 414 -1.62 -6.37 2.07
CA ILE A 414 -2.35 -6.98 3.17
C ILE A 414 -3.58 -7.69 2.62
N PHE A 415 -3.93 -8.84 3.21
CA PHE A 415 -5.06 -9.66 2.83
C PHE A 415 -5.52 -10.51 4.02
N PHE A 416 -6.63 -11.22 3.89
CA PHE A 416 -7.01 -12.17 4.92
C PHE A 416 -6.83 -13.61 4.44
N ARG A 417 -6.48 -14.48 5.38
CA ARG A 417 -6.22 -15.91 5.19
C ARG A 417 -7.06 -16.74 6.14
N GLU A 418 -7.73 -17.78 5.63
CA GLU A 418 -8.17 -18.92 6.42
C GLU A 418 -7.24 -20.09 6.09
N ALA A 419 -6.40 -20.52 7.03
CA ALA A 419 -5.36 -21.51 6.78
C ALA A 419 -5.95 -22.93 6.51
N ARG A 420 -7.12 -23.21 7.08
CA ARG A 420 -7.90 -24.45 6.91
C ARG A 420 -9.37 -24.17 7.18
N PRO A 421 -10.30 -25.01 6.68
CA PRO A 421 -11.72 -24.85 6.95
C PRO A 421 -12.01 -24.67 8.44
N GLY A 422 -12.66 -23.56 8.80
CA GLY A 422 -13.08 -23.28 10.17
C GLY A 422 -12.01 -22.72 11.10
N ALA A 423 -10.82 -22.42 10.61
CA ALA A 423 -9.77 -21.80 11.44
C ALA A 423 -10.07 -20.34 11.81
N GLY A 424 -11.04 -19.72 11.12
CA GLY A 424 -11.30 -18.28 11.19
C GLY A 424 -10.27 -17.46 10.39
N PRO A 425 -10.70 -16.33 9.81
CA PRO A 425 -9.83 -15.47 9.02
C PRO A 425 -8.85 -14.71 9.90
N LYS A 426 -7.60 -14.56 9.43
CA LYS A 426 -6.54 -13.75 10.04
C LYS A 426 -5.92 -12.85 8.98
N LEU A 427 -5.42 -11.69 9.39
CA LEU A 427 -4.74 -10.78 8.48
C LEU A 427 -3.28 -11.20 8.27
N TYR A 428 -2.85 -11.10 7.03
CA TYR A 428 -1.48 -11.37 6.62
C TYR A 428 -0.97 -10.26 5.71
N THR A 429 0.33 -10.00 5.76
CA THR A 429 1.03 -9.17 4.78
C THR A 429 2.01 -10.01 3.98
N VAL A 430 2.22 -9.62 2.73
CA VAL A 430 3.24 -10.21 1.85
C VAL A 430 3.87 -9.08 1.02
N ASP A 431 5.20 -9.15 0.84
CA ASP A 431 5.90 -8.26 -0.06
C ASP A 431 5.83 -8.74 -1.53
N LEU A 432 6.30 -7.91 -2.47
CA LEU A 432 6.30 -8.26 -3.89
C LEU A 432 7.24 -9.42 -4.27
N THR A 433 8.09 -9.88 -3.36
CA THR A 433 8.93 -11.08 -3.57
C THR A 433 8.20 -12.37 -3.23
N GLY A 434 7.11 -12.30 -2.47
CA GLY A 434 6.37 -13.45 -1.92
C GLY A 434 7.08 -14.14 -0.75
N ARG A 435 8.27 -13.68 -0.33
CA ARG A 435 9.08 -14.33 0.71
C ARG A 435 8.78 -13.85 2.11
N ASN A 436 8.38 -12.58 2.25
CA ASN A 436 8.10 -11.96 3.54
C ASN A 436 6.58 -12.05 3.87
N LEU A 437 6.08 -13.28 3.94
CA LEU A 437 4.70 -13.56 4.34
C LEU A 437 4.59 -13.58 5.86
N ARG A 438 3.80 -12.68 6.46
CA ARG A 438 3.68 -12.52 7.91
C ARG A 438 2.23 -12.33 8.34
N GLN A 439 1.88 -12.90 9.49
CA GLN A 439 0.60 -12.63 10.13
C GLN A 439 0.65 -11.29 10.86
N VAL A 440 -0.36 -10.46 10.65
CA VAL A 440 -0.61 -9.25 11.45
C VAL A 440 -1.41 -9.65 12.69
N GLN A 441 -0.96 -9.25 13.85
CA GLN A 441 -1.64 -9.59 15.11
C GLN A 441 -2.95 -8.80 15.21
N THR A 442 -4.05 -9.53 15.47
CA THR A 442 -5.37 -8.96 15.70
C THR A 442 -5.97 -9.59 16.95
N PRO A 443 -6.84 -8.88 17.72
CA PRO A 443 -7.44 -9.44 18.93
C PRO A 443 -8.31 -10.68 18.72
N GLY A 444 -8.77 -10.94 17.50
CA GLY A 444 -9.66 -12.03 17.15
C GLY A 444 -9.56 -12.41 15.68
N ASP A 445 -10.64 -12.95 15.12
CA ASP A 445 -10.75 -13.18 13.68
C ASP A 445 -10.91 -11.85 12.96
N ALA A 446 -10.30 -11.73 11.77
CA ALA A 446 -10.25 -10.49 11.02
C ALA A 446 -10.25 -10.76 9.52
N SER A 447 -11.09 -10.01 8.78
CA SER A 447 -11.23 -10.11 7.31
C SER A 447 -11.30 -8.73 6.66
N ASP A 448 -11.31 -8.69 5.32
CA ASP A 448 -11.51 -7.51 4.49
C ASP A 448 -10.63 -6.30 4.86
N PRO A 449 -9.30 -6.42 4.97
CA PRO A 449 -8.44 -5.31 5.36
C PRO A 449 -8.38 -4.23 4.29
N ALA A 450 -8.19 -2.98 4.73
CA ALA A 450 -7.79 -1.88 3.85
C ALA A 450 -6.77 -0.98 4.55
N TRP A 451 -5.78 -0.53 3.81
CA TRP A 451 -4.69 0.30 4.29
C TRP A 451 -5.02 1.78 4.13
N SER A 452 -4.70 2.60 5.14
CA SER A 452 -4.90 4.05 5.08
C SER A 452 -3.82 4.74 4.24
N PRO A 453 -4.05 5.97 3.76
CA PRO A 453 -2.95 6.86 3.42
C PRO A 453 -2.11 7.16 4.66
N PRO A 454 -0.86 7.70 4.52
CA PRO A 454 -0.06 8.16 5.64
C PRO A 454 -0.83 9.17 6.51
N LEU A 455 -0.65 9.10 7.82
CA LEU A 455 -1.21 10.07 8.77
C LEU A 455 -0.46 11.40 8.60
N ARG A 456 -1.19 12.51 8.37
CA ARG A 456 -0.61 13.84 8.18
C ARG A 456 -0.47 14.61 9.49
#